data_b3d1def9454c45f8f4d363177b7d5775
#
_entry.id   b3d1def9454c45f8f4d363177b7d5775
#
_cell.length_a   1.000
_cell.length_b   1.000
_cell.length_c   1.000
_cell.angle_alpha   90.00
_cell.angle_beta   90.00
_cell.angle_gamma   90.00
#
_symmetry.space_group_name_H-M   'P 1'
#
loop_
_entity.id
_entity.type
_entity.pdbx_description
1 polymer ?
#
loop_
_entity_poly.entity_id
_entity_poly.type
_entity_poly.pdbx_seq_one_letter_code
_entity_poly.pdbx_strand_id
1 'polypeptide(L)'
;MKKPSAAVAAAGSHHGATASRMQPAGASEGRREAVADLLDAAERLLVEQGAGAITTRKLAEQARVNHGLVHYYFGSIEEVLVQVLERFTARLIERQRAMYASDRPFLEKWREAWSYQEEDLANGYTKIWLELQALAWNRPALRSRMQQVNEEWRRVLTEAFAPARREFGLDALSLEATVSLVMTMAQGYALERLSGIEEGHRALLSEIETWMQSATRKTARVRSRKERPR
;
A
#
# COMPACT_ATOMS: atom_id res chain seq x y z
N MET A 1 61.01 49.64 -12.70
CA MET A 1 60.75 51.10 -12.86
C MET A 1 59.28 51.34 -13.16
N LYS A 2 58.71 52.22 -12.32
CA LYS A 2 57.49 53.01 -12.48
C LYS A 2 56.10 52.30 -12.39
N LYS A 3 55.51 52.39 -11.22
CA LYS A 3 54.12 52.80 -10.95
C LYS A 3 53.92 54.26 -11.41
N PRO A 4 52.72 54.86 -11.49
CA PRO A 4 51.42 54.53 -10.87
C PRO A 4 50.22 54.83 -11.80
N SER A 5 48.99 54.56 -11.45
CA SER A 5 48.03 55.55 -10.93
C SER A 5 46.62 55.03 -10.87
N ALA A 6 45.97 55.42 -9.79
CA ALA A 6 44.59 55.13 -9.42
C ALA A 6 43.54 55.89 -10.24
N ALA A 7 42.32 55.39 -10.33
CA ALA A 7 41.08 56.19 -10.32
C ALA A 7 39.88 55.39 -9.82
N VAL A 8 39.26 55.97 -8.84
CA VAL A 8 38.02 55.65 -8.11
C VAL A 8 36.79 55.95 -9.00
N ALA A 9 35.74 55.15 -8.89
CA ALA A 9 34.30 55.58 -8.76
C ALA A 9 33.38 54.40 -8.92
N ALA A 10 32.63 54.14 -7.92
CA ALA A 10 31.25 54.42 -7.57
C ALA A 10 30.28 53.29 -7.87
N ALA A 11 29.77 52.75 -6.80
CA ALA A 11 28.45 52.25 -6.43
C ALA A 11 27.37 52.02 -7.50
N GLY A 12 26.86 50.81 -7.49
CA GLY A 12 25.59 50.46 -8.14
C GLY A 12 25.03 49.21 -7.52
N SER A 13 24.33 49.39 -6.37
CA SER A 13 23.54 48.34 -5.69
C SER A 13 22.35 47.98 -6.55
N HIS A 14 22.30 46.80 -7.15
CA HIS A 14 21.07 46.21 -7.60
C HIS A 14 20.71 45.01 -6.73
N HIS A 15 19.79 45.26 -5.79
CA HIS A 15 18.98 44.25 -5.14
C HIS A 15 18.11 43.59 -6.20
N GLY A 16 18.50 42.43 -6.69
CA GLY A 16 17.68 41.51 -7.41
C GLY A 16 16.83 40.77 -6.42
N ALA A 17 15.62 41.29 -6.09
CA ALA A 17 14.58 40.59 -5.39
C ALA A 17 14.15 39.41 -6.26
N THR A 18 14.53 38.19 -5.87
CA THR A 18 13.94 36.96 -6.38
C THR A 18 12.47 36.92 -6.00
N ALA A 19 11.62 37.43 -6.90
CA ALA A 19 10.17 37.27 -6.80
C ALA A 19 9.85 35.78 -6.90
N SER A 20 9.65 35.15 -5.74
CA SER A 20 8.99 33.87 -5.64
C SER A 20 7.63 33.98 -6.35
N ARG A 21 7.51 33.41 -7.54
CA ARG A 21 6.24 33.31 -8.27
C ARG A 21 5.30 32.45 -7.43
N MET A 22 4.48 33.07 -6.62
CA MET A 22 3.28 32.43 -6.06
C MET A 22 2.41 31.99 -7.25
N GLN A 23 2.36 30.69 -7.49
CA GLN A 23 1.40 30.12 -8.44
C GLN A 23 -0.01 30.38 -7.89
N PRO A 24 -0.96 30.84 -8.72
CA PRO A 24 -2.33 31.10 -8.28
C PRO A 24 -2.95 29.80 -7.76
N ALA A 25 -3.65 29.86 -6.63
CA ALA A 25 -4.25 28.70 -5.95
C ALA A 25 -5.10 27.80 -6.86
N GLY A 26 -5.81 28.38 -7.82
CA GLY A 26 -6.60 27.63 -8.82
C GLY A 26 -5.78 26.79 -9.80
N ALA A 27 -4.53 27.17 -10.10
CA ALA A 27 -3.67 26.36 -10.98
C ALA A 27 -3.16 25.07 -10.26
N SER A 28 -3.00 25.15 -8.94
CA SER A 28 -2.61 23.99 -8.13
C SER A 28 -3.77 23.00 -7.94
N GLU A 29 -5.00 23.49 -7.86
CA GLU A 29 -6.21 22.68 -7.70
C GLU A 29 -6.55 21.93 -8.99
N GLY A 30 -6.61 22.61 -10.12
CA GLY A 30 -6.81 21.96 -11.44
C GLY A 30 -5.72 20.94 -11.79
N ARG A 31 -4.48 21.15 -11.33
CA ARG A 31 -3.41 20.15 -11.47
C ARG A 31 -3.70 18.88 -10.65
N ARG A 32 -4.13 19.04 -9.40
CA ARG A 32 -4.46 17.91 -8.50
C ARG A 32 -5.63 17.09 -9.05
N GLU A 33 -6.65 17.79 -9.55
CA GLU A 33 -7.82 17.16 -10.16
C GLU A 33 -7.44 16.35 -11.40
N ALA A 34 -6.68 16.93 -12.33
CA ALA A 34 -6.22 16.21 -13.52
C ALA A 34 -5.33 14.99 -13.20
N VAL A 35 -4.48 15.07 -12.17
CA VAL A 35 -3.68 13.93 -11.71
C VAL A 35 -4.58 12.86 -11.10
N ALA A 36 -5.57 13.23 -10.29
CA ALA A 36 -6.54 12.30 -9.71
C ALA A 36 -7.33 11.57 -10.81
N ASP A 37 -7.86 12.28 -11.81
CA ASP A 37 -8.60 11.70 -12.93
C ASP A 37 -7.76 10.70 -13.73
N LEU A 38 -6.48 11.02 -13.96
CA LEU A 38 -5.55 10.12 -14.62
C LEU A 38 -5.26 8.86 -13.81
N LEU A 39 -5.10 8.99 -12.50
CA LEU A 39 -4.89 7.82 -11.62
C LEU A 39 -6.17 6.97 -11.51
N ASP A 40 -7.36 7.60 -11.47
CA ASP A 40 -8.64 6.88 -11.51
C ASP A 40 -8.83 6.12 -12.82
N ALA A 41 -8.45 6.73 -13.93
CA ALA A 41 -8.48 6.08 -15.24
C ALA A 41 -7.49 4.91 -15.29
N ALA A 42 -6.30 5.06 -14.70
CA ALA A 42 -5.31 4.00 -14.63
C ALA A 42 -5.78 2.81 -13.77
N GLU A 43 -6.38 3.06 -12.60
CA GLU A 43 -6.96 2.01 -11.76
C GLU A 43 -8.06 1.24 -12.51
N ARG A 44 -8.98 1.93 -13.18
CA ARG A 44 -10.01 1.28 -14.01
C ARG A 44 -9.42 0.42 -15.11
N LEU A 45 -8.45 0.94 -15.87
CA LEU A 45 -7.79 0.17 -16.94
C LEU A 45 -7.07 -1.07 -16.40
N LEU A 46 -6.42 -0.97 -15.23
CA LEU A 46 -5.78 -2.11 -14.58
C LEU A 46 -6.79 -3.20 -14.22
N VAL A 47 -7.92 -2.82 -13.62
CA VAL A 47 -8.98 -3.77 -13.24
C VAL A 47 -9.59 -4.44 -14.48
N GLU A 48 -9.95 -3.65 -15.48
CA GLU A 48 -10.71 -4.13 -16.66
C GLU A 48 -9.85 -4.88 -17.66
N GLN A 49 -8.64 -4.36 -17.94
CA GLN A 49 -7.83 -4.80 -19.09
C GLN A 49 -6.43 -5.28 -18.70
N GLY A 50 -6.03 -5.08 -17.44
CA GLY A 50 -4.70 -5.44 -16.95
C GLY A 50 -3.60 -4.43 -17.29
N ALA A 51 -2.43 -4.64 -16.68
CA ALA A 51 -1.30 -3.72 -16.78
C ALA A 51 -0.71 -3.61 -18.20
N GLY A 52 -0.82 -4.66 -19.01
CA GLY A 52 -0.38 -4.64 -20.40
C GLY A 52 -1.19 -3.71 -21.31
N ALA A 53 -2.40 -3.33 -20.89
CA ALA A 53 -3.25 -2.42 -21.65
C ALA A 53 -2.94 -0.93 -21.41
N ILE A 54 -2.18 -0.59 -20.37
CA ILE A 54 -1.90 0.80 -20.04
C ILE A 54 -0.88 1.41 -20.99
N THR A 55 -1.37 2.36 -21.78
CA THR A 55 -0.55 3.21 -22.65
C THR A 55 -0.93 4.67 -22.41
N THR A 56 -0.02 5.59 -22.72
CA THR A 56 -0.28 7.03 -22.60
C THR A 56 -1.56 7.45 -23.32
N ARG A 57 -1.81 6.89 -24.52
CA ARG A 57 -3.00 7.18 -25.32
C ARG A 57 -4.27 6.66 -24.66
N LYS A 58 -4.33 5.39 -24.28
CA LYS A 58 -5.51 4.80 -23.62
C LYS A 58 -5.83 5.49 -22.30
N LEU A 59 -4.78 5.82 -21.53
CA LEU A 59 -4.93 6.53 -20.27
C LEU A 59 -5.56 7.91 -20.47
N ALA A 60 -5.05 8.68 -21.44
CA ALA A 60 -5.58 10.00 -21.77
C ALA A 60 -7.03 9.92 -22.29
N GLU A 61 -7.34 8.95 -23.16
CA GLU A 61 -8.70 8.68 -23.65
C GLU A 61 -9.66 8.37 -22.50
N GLN A 62 -9.26 7.47 -21.58
CA GLN A 62 -10.08 7.08 -20.44
C GLN A 62 -10.31 8.22 -19.43
N ALA A 63 -9.30 9.07 -19.22
CA ALA A 63 -9.37 10.25 -18.37
C ALA A 63 -10.00 11.48 -19.07
N ARG A 64 -10.27 11.40 -20.38
CA ARG A 64 -10.79 12.51 -21.22
C ARG A 64 -9.89 13.75 -21.20
N VAL A 65 -8.58 13.55 -21.19
CA VAL A 65 -7.58 14.62 -21.20
C VAL A 65 -6.68 14.54 -22.42
N ASN A 66 -5.92 15.60 -22.68
CA ASN A 66 -4.90 15.57 -23.73
C ASN A 66 -3.76 14.62 -23.33
N HIS A 67 -3.32 13.74 -24.26
CA HIS A 67 -2.26 12.77 -24.01
C HIS A 67 -0.92 13.40 -23.57
N GLY A 68 -0.65 14.65 -23.93
CA GLY A 68 0.52 15.39 -23.46
C GLY A 68 0.53 15.62 -21.96
N LEU A 69 -0.64 15.63 -21.29
CA LEU A 69 -0.73 15.81 -19.85
C LEU A 69 -0.21 14.59 -19.09
N VAL A 70 -0.29 13.38 -19.64
CA VAL A 70 0.29 12.19 -19.01
C VAL A 70 1.81 12.35 -18.89
N HIS A 71 2.48 12.76 -19.98
CA HIS A 71 3.92 13.03 -19.93
C HIS A 71 4.27 14.22 -19.04
N TYR A 72 3.43 15.26 -19.07
CA TYR A 72 3.66 16.45 -18.24
C TYR A 72 3.59 16.16 -16.74
N TYR A 73 2.63 15.33 -16.30
CA TYR A 73 2.43 15.05 -14.87
C TYR A 73 3.28 13.89 -14.36
N PHE A 74 3.48 12.86 -15.16
CA PHE A 74 4.12 11.61 -14.70
C PHE A 74 5.46 11.33 -15.41
N GLY A 75 5.73 11.93 -16.55
CA GLY A 75 6.94 11.64 -17.32
C GLY A 75 6.92 10.29 -18.02
N SER A 76 6.44 9.24 -17.36
CA SER A 76 6.40 7.87 -17.91
C SER A 76 5.17 7.09 -17.42
N ILE A 77 4.82 6.01 -18.15
CA ILE A 77 3.81 5.05 -17.69
C ILE A 77 4.28 4.29 -16.44
N GLU A 78 5.56 4.07 -16.28
CA GLU A 78 6.10 3.42 -15.07
C GLU A 78 5.80 4.25 -13.82
N GLU A 79 5.96 5.57 -13.90
CA GLU A 79 5.61 6.49 -12.81
C GLU A 79 4.11 6.49 -12.52
N VAL A 80 3.25 6.39 -13.55
CA VAL A 80 1.80 6.20 -13.35
C VAL A 80 1.53 4.93 -12.53
N LEU A 81 2.15 3.81 -12.89
CA LEU A 81 1.98 2.54 -12.19
C LEU A 81 2.48 2.61 -10.74
N VAL A 82 3.60 3.30 -10.50
CA VAL A 82 4.10 3.53 -9.14
C VAL A 82 3.09 4.35 -8.32
N GLN A 83 2.58 5.44 -8.85
CA GLN A 83 1.62 6.28 -8.12
C GLN A 83 0.25 5.61 -7.92
N VAL A 84 -0.19 4.78 -8.87
CA VAL A 84 -1.38 3.92 -8.66
C VAL A 84 -1.12 2.95 -7.51
N LEU A 85 0.01 2.26 -7.51
CA LEU A 85 0.38 1.35 -6.41
C LEU A 85 0.36 2.07 -5.06
N GLU A 86 1.00 3.22 -4.96
CA GLU A 86 1.03 4.03 -3.73
C GLU A 86 -0.37 4.39 -3.25
N ARG A 87 -1.21 4.88 -4.16
CA ARG A 87 -2.52 5.40 -3.83
C ARG A 87 -3.48 4.32 -3.31
N PHE A 88 -3.58 3.18 -3.99
CA PHE A 88 -4.49 2.14 -3.55
C PHE A 88 -3.97 1.39 -2.32
N THR A 89 -2.65 1.11 -2.26
CA THR A 89 -2.08 0.41 -1.09
C THR A 89 -2.14 1.27 0.17
N ALA A 90 -1.96 2.57 0.08
CA ALA A 90 -2.13 3.47 1.24
C ALA A 90 -3.54 3.36 1.83
N ARG A 91 -4.59 3.32 0.98
CA ARG A 91 -5.98 3.14 1.45
C ARG A 91 -6.18 1.79 2.13
N LEU A 92 -5.66 0.71 1.54
CA LEU A 92 -5.80 -0.64 2.11
C LEU A 92 -5.05 -0.79 3.43
N ILE A 93 -3.82 -0.28 3.51
CA ILE A 93 -2.99 -0.33 4.72
C ILE A 93 -3.63 0.48 5.84
N GLU A 94 -4.15 1.67 5.56
CA GLU A 94 -4.81 2.51 6.56
C GLU A 94 -6.09 1.85 7.09
N ARG A 95 -6.91 1.24 6.22
CA ARG A 95 -8.08 0.46 6.60
C ARG A 95 -7.70 -0.68 7.57
N GLN A 96 -6.66 -1.44 7.24
CA GLN A 96 -6.16 -2.52 8.09
C GLN A 96 -5.61 -2.00 9.43
N ARG A 97 -4.84 -0.92 9.40
CA ARG A 97 -4.29 -0.30 10.61
C ARG A 97 -5.39 0.14 11.56
N ALA A 98 -6.39 0.86 11.06
CA ALA A 98 -7.54 1.31 11.84
C ALA A 98 -8.31 0.12 12.45
N MET A 99 -8.54 -0.94 11.68
CA MET A 99 -9.22 -2.15 12.14
C MET A 99 -8.44 -2.84 13.25
N TYR A 100 -7.11 -3.05 13.07
CA TYR A 100 -6.28 -3.69 14.09
C TYR A 100 -6.08 -2.84 15.35
N ALA A 101 -6.12 -1.50 15.25
CA ALA A 101 -6.04 -0.59 16.38
C ALA A 101 -7.31 -0.56 17.27
N SER A 102 -8.43 -1.11 16.82
CA SER A 102 -9.67 -1.17 17.59
C SER A 102 -9.55 -2.06 18.84
N ASP A 103 -10.44 -1.85 19.82
CA ASP A 103 -10.48 -2.65 21.07
C ASP A 103 -11.19 -4.01 20.93
N ARG A 104 -11.60 -4.38 19.71
CA ARG A 104 -12.31 -5.63 19.44
C ARG A 104 -11.42 -6.85 19.68
N PRO A 105 -12.01 -8.02 20.01
CA PRO A 105 -11.27 -9.28 20.12
C PRO A 105 -10.50 -9.60 18.83
N PHE A 106 -9.30 -10.16 18.96
CA PHE A 106 -8.44 -10.44 17.80
C PHE A 106 -9.10 -11.37 16.77
N LEU A 107 -9.89 -12.35 17.20
CA LEU A 107 -10.61 -13.24 16.29
C LEU A 107 -11.62 -12.51 15.41
N GLU A 108 -12.26 -11.45 15.90
CA GLU A 108 -13.14 -10.61 15.09
C GLU A 108 -12.35 -9.81 14.06
N LYS A 109 -11.20 -9.26 14.48
CA LYS A 109 -10.26 -8.57 13.57
C LYS A 109 -9.73 -9.50 12.50
N TRP A 110 -9.42 -10.74 12.84
CA TRP A 110 -9.03 -11.77 11.90
C TRP A 110 -10.08 -12.02 10.82
N ARG A 111 -11.35 -12.19 11.22
CA ARG A 111 -12.46 -12.37 10.29
C ARG A 111 -12.65 -11.18 9.38
N GLU A 112 -12.57 -9.98 9.93
CA GLU A 112 -12.69 -8.74 9.15
C GLU A 112 -11.53 -8.56 8.18
N ALA A 113 -10.30 -8.92 8.55
CA ALA A 113 -9.17 -8.91 7.63
C ALA A 113 -9.40 -9.82 6.41
N TRP A 114 -10.02 -11.00 6.61
CA TRP A 114 -10.39 -11.89 5.51
C TRP A 114 -11.60 -11.36 4.70
N SER A 115 -12.55 -10.69 5.33
CA SER A 115 -13.62 -9.97 4.62
C SER A 115 -13.05 -8.89 3.70
N TYR A 116 -12.06 -8.13 4.17
CA TYR A 116 -11.36 -7.17 3.33
C TYR A 116 -10.63 -7.81 2.15
N GLN A 117 -10.05 -9.00 2.34
CA GLN A 117 -9.41 -9.76 1.26
C GLN A 117 -10.42 -10.14 0.16
N GLU A 118 -11.64 -10.57 0.53
CA GLU A 118 -12.72 -10.87 -0.42
C GLU A 118 -13.23 -9.60 -1.13
N GLU A 119 -13.37 -8.48 -0.42
CA GLU A 119 -13.71 -7.19 -1.01
C GLU A 119 -12.67 -6.73 -2.03
N ASP A 120 -11.39 -6.85 -1.69
CA ASP A 120 -10.28 -6.45 -2.57
C ASP A 120 -10.18 -7.34 -3.81
N LEU A 121 -10.56 -8.63 -3.69
CA LEU A 121 -10.74 -9.52 -4.83
C LEU A 121 -11.90 -9.06 -5.73
N ALA A 122 -13.06 -8.78 -5.15
CA ALA A 122 -14.25 -8.35 -5.88
C ALA A 122 -14.07 -7.00 -6.58
N ASN A 123 -13.35 -6.06 -5.94
CA ASN A 123 -13.07 -4.73 -6.48
C ASN A 123 -11.88 -4.70 -7.46
N GLY A 124 -11.17 -5.83 -7.65
CA GLY A 124 -10.03 -5.92 -8.54
C GLY A 124 -8.70 -5.41 -7.98
N TYR A 125 -8.65 -4.95 -6.74
CA TYR A 125 -7.39 -4.46 -6.12
C TYR A 125 -6.35 -5.56 -5.97
N THR A 126 -6.78 -6.77 -5.63
CA THR A 126 -5.90 -7.95 -5.58
C THR A 126 -5.29 -8.28 -6.95
N LYS A 127 -6.07 -8.13 -8.03
CA LYS A 127 -5.57 -8.28 -9.40
C LYS A 127 -4.51 -7.23 -9.72
N ILE A 128 -4.79 -5.94 -9.44
CA ILE A 128 -3.81 -4.85 -9.62
C ILE A 128 -2.52 -5.17 -8.87
N TRP A 129 -2.62 -5.58 -7.61
CA TRP A 129 -1.46 -5.92 -6.79
C TRP A 129 -0.58 -7.00 -7.43
N LEU A 130 -1.15 -8.12 -7.85
CA LEU A 130 -0.41 -9.24 -8.43
C LEU A 130 0.18 -8.91 -9.81
N GLU A 131 -0.52 -8.15 -10.65
CA GLU A 131 -0.01 -7.70 -11.93
C GLU A 131 1.17 -6.73 -11.76
N LEU A 132 1.06 -5.75 -10.84
CA LEU A 132 2.16 -4.84 -10.55
C LEU A 132 3.35 -5.56 -9.91
N GLN A 133 3.10 -6.58 -9.08
CA GLN A 133 4.16 -7.41 -8.51
C GLN A 133 4.92 -8.18 -9.61
N ALA A 134 4.22 -8.78 -10.57
CA ALA A 134 4.85 -9.46 -11.70
C ALA A 134 5.66 -8.49 -12.57
N LEU A 135 5.14 -7.30 -12.84
CA LEU A 135 5.87 -6.26 -13.57
C LEU A 135 7.12 -5.77 -12.82
N ALA A 136 7.06 -5.70 -11.50
CA ALA A 136 8.15 -5.24 -10.64
C ALA A 136 9.40 -6.15 -10.74
N TRP A 137 9.25 -7.42 -11.13
CA TRP A 137 10.41 -8.31 -11.32
C TRP A 137 11.41 -7.79 -12.34
N ASN A 138 10.96 -7.05 -13.34
CA ASN A 138 11.78 -6.51 -14.43
C ASN A 138 11.84 -4.97 -14.44
N ARG A 139 11.30 -4.29 -13.43
CA ARG A 139 11.24 -2.82 -13.34
C ARG A 139 11.76 -2.35 -11.97
N PRO A 140 13.01 -1.84 -11.88
CA PRO A 140 13.66 -1.53 -10.60
C PRO A 140 12.91 -0.51 -9.74
N ALA A 141 12.36 0.56 -10.34
CA ALA A 141 11.60 1.58 -9.60
C ALA A 141 10.34 0.99 -8.96
N LEU A 142 9.57 0.23 -9.74
CA LEU A 142 8.37 -0.45 -9.23
C LEU A 142 8.72 -1.49 -8.17
N ARG A 143 9.83 -2.25 -8.36
CA ARG A 143 10.31 -3.22 -7.37
C ARG A 143 10.64 -2.57 -6.04
N SER A 144 11.38 -1.46 -6.05
CA SER A 144 11.72 -0.73 -4.85
C SER A 144 10.46 -0.27 -4.11
N ARG A 145 9.45 0.20 -4.84
CA ARG A 145 8.19 0.62 -4.24
C ARG A 145 7.37 -0.55 -3.67
N MET A 146 7.31 -1.67 -4.40
CA MET A 146 6.68 -2.90 -3.89
C MET A 146 7.33 -3.39 -2.59
N GLN A 147 8.65 -3.30 -2.46
CA GLN A 147 9.36 -3.65 -1.22
C GLN A 147 8.92 -2.74 -0.06
N GLN A 148 8.86 -1.43 -0.26
CA GLN A 148 8.40 -0.48 0.76
C GLN A 148 6.97 -0.77 1.21
N VAL A 149 6.06 -1.03 0.27
CA VAL A 149 4.67 -1.41 0.58
C VAL A 149 4.62 -2.71 1.38
N ASN A 150 5.41 -3.72 1.00
CA ASN A 150 5.50 -4.97 1.77
C ASN A 150 6.04 -4.76 3.20
N GLU A 151 7.00 -3.86 3.39
CA GLU A 151 7.52 -3.49 4.71
C GLU A 151 6.45 -2.80 5.57
N GLU A 152 5.62 -1.95 4.98
CA GLU A 152 4.50 -1.33 5.68
C GLU A 152 3.45 -2.35 6.11
N TRP A 153 3.09 -3.29 5.24
CA TRP A 153 2.20 -4.41 5.57
C TRP A 153 2.76 -5.25 6.72
N ARG A 154 4.06 -5.60 6.65
CA ARG A 154 4.73 -6.34 7.74
C ARG A 154 4.66 -5.60 9.06
N ARG A 155 4.83 -4.29 9.06
CA ARG A 155 4.74 -3.46 10.26
C ARG A 155 3.36 -3.53 10.88
N VAL A 156 2.29 -3.33 10.10
CA VAL A 156 0.91 -3.42 10.56
C VAL A 156 0.61 -4.79 11.17
N LEU A 157 1.00 -5.86 10.47
CA LEU A 157 0.78 -7.22 10.98
C LEU A 157 1.64 -7.53 12.21
N THR A 158 2.88 -7.04 12.29
CA THR A 158 3.74 -7.20 13.45
C THR A 158 3.10 -6.58 14.69
N GLU A 159 2.60 -5.35 14.59
CA GLU A 159 1.91 -4.66 15.66
C GLU A 159 0.62 -5.39 16.09
N ALA A 160 -0.15 -5.88 15.11
CA ALA A 160 -1.38 -6.63 15.36
C ALA A 160 -1.16 -7.99 16.04
N PHE A 161 -0.15 -8.74 15.57
CA PHE A 161 0.10 -10.11 16.05
C PHE A 161 0.96 -10.18 17.32
N ALA A 162 1.73 -9.15 17.66
CA ALA A 162 2.57 -9.16 18.84
C ALA A 162 1.80 -9.45 20.15
N PRO A 163 0.65 -8.81 20.43
CA PRO A 163 -0.17 -9.17 21.59
C PRO A 163 -0.91 -10.50 21.44
N ALA A 164 -1.38 -10.82 20.22
CA ALA A 164 -2.22 -11.98 19.93
C ALA A 164 -1.48 -13.32 20.03
N ARG A 165 -0.17 -13.35 19.77
CA ARG A 165 0.63 -14.60 19.81
C ARG A 165 0.48 -15.38 21.10
N ARG A 166 0.54 -14.71 22.25
CA ARG A 166 0.41 -15.34 23.56
C ARG A 166 -1.01 -15.81 23.85
N GLU A 167 -2.00 -15.09 23.35
CA GLU A 167 -3.41 -15.44 23.48
C GLU A 167 -3.74 -16.74 22.76
N PHE A 168 -3.20 -16.93 21.55
CA PHE A 168 -3.50 -18.07 20.68
C PHE A 168 -2.45 -19.18 20.68
N GLY A 169 -1.47 -19.12 21.59
CA GLY A 169 -0.45 -20.18 21.69
C GLY A 169 0.46 -20.29 20.47
N LEU A 170 0.69 -19.19 19.78
CA LEU A 170 1.64 -19.06 18.64
C LEU A 170 3.10 -18.90 19.11
N ASP A 171 3.38 -19.14 20.38
CA ASP A 171 4.73 -18.96 20.95
C ASP A 171 5.75 -19.95 20.36
N ALA A 172 5.30 -21.03 19.73
CA ALA A 172 6.16 -21.97 19.01
C ALA A 172 6.82 -21.34 17.76
N LEU A 173 6.24 -20.27 17.21
CA LEU A 173 6.79 -19.52 16.09
C LEU A 173 7.34 -18.17 16.58
N SER A 174 8.41 -17.68 15.98
CA SER A 174 8.82 -16.28 16.16
C SER A 174 7.73 -15.33 15.62
N LEU A 175 7.68 -14.08 16.08
CA LEU A 175 6.75 -13.09 15.55
C LEU A 175 6.97 -12.86 14.06
N GLU A 176 8.22 -12.80 13.64
CA GLU A 176 8.60 -12.68 12.25
C GLU A 176 8.09 -13.86 11.39
N ALA A 177 8.25 -15.10 11.89
CA ALA A 177 7.74 -16.28 11.21
C ALA A 177 6.20 -16.28 11.13
N THR A 178 5.52 -15.85 12.20
CA THR A 178 4.05 -15.71 12.23
C THR A 178 3.57 -14.72 11.17
N VAL A 179 4.17 -13.53 11.10
CA VAL A 179 3.84 -12.49 10.11
C VAL A 179 4.13 -13.00 8.69
N SER A 180 5.28 -13.65 8.49
CA SER A 180 5.63 -14.22 7.19
C SER A 180 4.64 -15.30 6.74
N LEU A 181 4.21 -16.17 7.65
CA LEU A 181 3.20 -17.19 7.36
C LEU A 181 1.87 -16.56 6.92
N VAL A 182 1.39 -15.57 7.65
CA VAL A 182 0.12 -14.86 7.33
C VAL A 182 0.21 -14.16 5.98
N MET A 183 1.31 -13.46 5.71
CA MET A 183 1.49 -12.77 4.42
C MET A 183 1.58 -13.76 3.25
N THR A 184 2.32 -14.84 3.41
CA THR A 184 2.45 -15.87 2.36
C THR A 184 1.12 -16.56 2.11
N MET A 185 0.36 -16.88 3.17
CA MET A 185 -0.98 -17.47 3.06
C MET A 185 -1.95 -16.53 2.34
N ALA A 186 -1.96 -15.24 2.69
CA ALA A 186 -2.82 -14.27 2.03
C ALA A 186 -2.49 -14.09 0.54
N GLN A 187 -1.21 -14.10 0.18
CA GLN A 187 -0.79 -14.02 -1.23
C GLN A 187 -1.13 -15.29 -2.02
N GLY A 188 -0.88 -16.46 -1.43
CA GLY A 188 -1.26 -17.75 -2.04
C GLY A 188 -2.77 -17.85 -2.27
N TYR A 189 -3.55 -17.52 -1.24
CA TYR A 189 -5.01 -17.44 -1.32
C TYR A 189 -5.46 -16.52 -2.46
N ALA A 190 -4.92 -15.31 -2.53
CA ALA A 190 -5.25 -14.34 -3.57
C ALA A 190 -4.96 -14.85 -4.99
N LEU A 191 -3.79 -15.47 -5.17
CA LEU A 191 -3.37 -16.03 -6.47
C LEU A 191 -4.27 -17.18 -6.91
N GLU A 192 -4.59 -18.11 -6.00
CA GLU A 192 -5.46 -19.25 -6.28
C GLU A 192 -6.88 -18.77 -6.62
N ARG A 193 -7.46 -17.84 -5.85
CA ARG A 193 -8.78 -17.27 -6.11
C ARG A 193 -8.87 -16.61 -7.49
N LEU A 194 -7.88 -15.81 -7.88
CA LEU A 194 -7.82 -15.21 -9.22
C LEU A 194 -7.60 -16.23 -10.34
N SER A 195 -7.03 -17.38 -10.01
CA SER A 195 -6.87 -18.51 -10.93
C SER A 195 -8.09 -19.42 -11.00
N GLY A 196 -9.18 -19.10 -10.28
CA GLY A 196 -10.41 -19.89 -10.23
C GLY A 196 -10.30 -21.14 -9.33
N ILE A 197 -9.29 -21.20 -8.44
CA ILE A 197 -9.11 -22.28 -7.48
C ILE A 197 -9.73 -21.85 -6.15
N GLU A 198 -10.74 -22.59 -5.70
CA GLU A 198 -11.46 -22.30 -4.43
C GLU A 198 -11.40 -23.47 -3.45
N GLU A 199 -10.89 -24.60 -3.91
CA GLU A 199 -10.88 -25.85 -3.15
C GLU A 199 -9.99 -25.72 -1.90
N GLY A 200 -10.53 -26.13 -0.76
CA GLY A 200 -9.84 -26.12 0.52
C GLY A 200 -9.81 -24.78 1.26
N HIS A 201 -10.03 -23.63 0.60
CA HIS A 201 -9.91 -22.31 1.23
C HIS A 201 -10.87 -22.13 2.41
N ARG A 202 -12.13 -22.52 2.26
CA ARG A 202 -13.11 -22.44 3.36
C ARG A 202 -12.74 -23.34 4.53
N ALA A 203 -12.25 -24.53 4.25
CA ALA A 203 -11.80 -25.46 5.27
C ALA A 203 -10.58 -24.88 6.02
N LEU A 204 -9.58 -24.36 5.29
CA LEU A 204 -8.38 -23.74 5.86
C LEU A 204 -8.75 -22.60 6.84
N LEU A 205 -9.59 -21.66 6.44
CA LEU A 205 -9.98 -20.55 7.30
C LEU A 205 -10.77 -21.01 8.52
N SER A 206 -11.69 -21.97 8.36
CA SER A 206 -12.47 -22.56 9.44
C SER A 206 -11.60 -23.30 10.47
N GLU A 207 -10.63 -24.07 10.00
CA GLU A 207 -9.68 -24.78 10.86
C GLU A 207 -8.79 -23.82 11.68
N ILE A 208 -8.29 -22.76 11.03
CA ILE A 208 -7.53 -21.72 11.72
C ILE A 208 -8.38 -21.05 12.82
N GLU A 209 -9.62 -20.69 12.52
CA GLU A 209 -10.52 -20.09 13.51
C GLU A 209 -10.81 -21.04 14.67
N THR A 210 -11.08 -22.31 14.40
CA THR A 210 -11.32 -23.36 15.40
C THR A 210 -10.10 -23.51 16.31
N TRP A 211 -8.92 -23.50 15.72
CA TRP A 211 -7.67 -23.56 16.48
C TRP A 211 -7.50 -22.32 17.38
N MET A 212 -7.70 -21.11 16.87
CA MET A 212 -7.64 -19.87 17.65
C MET A 212 -8.62 -19.88 18.83
N GLN A 213 -9.88 -20.28 18.63
CA GLN A 213 -10.89 -20.41 19.68
C GLN A 213 -10.48 -21.43 20.75
N SER A 214 -9.89 -22.56 20.36
CA SER A 214 -9.45 -23.59 21.30
C SER A 214 -8.26 -23.12 22.16
N ALA A 215 -7.36 -22.35 21.58
CA ALA A 215 -6.21 -21.76 22.28
C ALA A 215 -6.66 -20.74 23.33
N THR A 216 -7.58 -19.84 22.98
CA THR A 216 -8.17 -18.87 23.92
C THR A 216 -8.80 -19.55 25.14
N ARG A 217 -9.57 -20.64 24.93
CA ARG A 217 -10.20 -21.40 26.01
C ARG A 217 -9.17 -22.04 26.95
N LYS A 218 -8.06 -22.58 26.41
CA LYS A 218 -6.98 -23.15 27.20
C LYS A 218 -6.30 -22.09 28.06
N THR A 219 -6.00 -20.93 27.50
CA THR A 219 -5.36 -19.81 28.19
C THR A 219 -6.23 -19.28 29.34
N ALA A 220 -7.54 -19.12 29.10
CA ALA A 220 -8.49 -18.71 30.13
C ALA A 220 -8.57 -19.71 31.29
N ARG A 221 -8.60 -21.03 31.02
CA ARG A 221 -8.60 -22.07 32.03
C ARG A 221 -7.32 -22.08 32.91
N VAL A 222 -6.17 -21.83 32.30
CA VAL A 222 -4.89 -21.76 33.00
C VAL A 222 -4.84 -20.54 33.95
N ARG A 223 -5.35 -19.38 33.50
CA ARG A 223 -5.45 -18.16 34.31
C ARG A 223 -6.37 -18.39 35.53
N SER A 224 -7.58 -18.89 35.32
CA SER A 224 -8.55 -19.14 36.39
C SER A 224 -8.04 -20.16 37.43
N ARG A 225 -7.20 -21.12 37.03
CA ARG A 225 -6.58 -22.09 37.93
C ARG A 225 -5.46 -21.47 38.78
N LYS A 226 -4.72 -20.48 38.27
CA LYS A 226 -3.67 -19.75 39.01
C LYS A 226 -4.23 -18.72 39.99
N GLU A 227 -5.44 -18.23 39.78
CA GLU A 227 -6.11 -17.20 40.59
C GLU A 227 -6.98 -17.80 41.74
N ARG A 228 -7.12 -19.14 41.84
CA ARG A 228 -7.78 -19.79 42.98
C ARG A 228 -6.84 -19.78 44.18
N PRO A 229 -7.16 -19.07 45.28
CA PRO A 229 -6.38 -19.12 46.51
C PRO A 229 -6.39 -20.54 47.06
N ARG A 230 -5.25 -20.95 47.64
CA ARG A 230 -5.11 -22.20 48.39
C ARG A 230 -5.84 -22.11 49.73
#